data_d1542d44ebc8116b7314c7b78d5c5c79
#
_entry.id   d1542d44ebc8116b7314c7b78d5c5c79
#
_cell.length_a   1.000
_cell.length_b   1.000
_cell.length_c   1.000
_cell.angle_alpha   90.00
_cell.angle_beta   90.00
_cell.angle_gamma   90.00
#
_symmetry.space_group_name_H-M   'P 1'
#
loop_
_entity.id
_entity.type
_entity.pdbx_description
1 polymer ?
#
loop_
_entity_poly.entity_id
_entity_poly.type
_entity_poly.pdbx_seq_one_letter_code
_entity_poly.pdbx_strand_id
1 'polypeptide(L)'
;RTLENSRMLSSDVSAGYDPLYASAFEKKNASYLGMGVVFNKFTGSRGKSGSNDANAEYMGFIRRVMESNNVTYQTAELGKVDLGGGGTIAYIMALYGMNVIDCGVAVLSMHAPWEVTSKADIYEAKRCYVAFLNADDETI
;
A
#
# COMPACT_ATOMS: atom_id res chain seq x y z
N ARG A 1 -8.42 23.10 5.55
CA ARG A 1 -9.70 22.53 5.04
C ARG A 1 -9.51 21.70 3.77
N THR A 2 -8.86 22.21 2.71
CA THR A 2 -8.70 21.44 1.46
C THR A 2 -7.91 20.17 1.69
N LEU A 3 -6.78 20.21 2.38
CA LEU A 3 -5.97 19.03 2.67
C LEU A 3 -6.68 18.04 3.59
N GLU A 4 -7.38 18.53 4.62
CA GLU A 4 -8.16 17.68 5.53
C GLU A 4 -9.25 16.87 4.82
N ASN A 5 -9.80 17.41 3.73
CA ASN A 5 -10.83 16.77 2.92
C ASN A 5 -10.24 16.02 1.71
N SER A 6 -8.93 15.88 1.65
CA SER A 6 -8.26 15.20 0.54
C SER A 6 -7.97 13.75 0.88
N ARG A 7 -7.86 12.94 -0.17
CA ARG A 7 -7.49 11.52 -0.10
C ARG A 7 -6.24 11.30 -0.95
N MET A 8 -5.33 10.47 -0.49
CA MET A 8 -4.08 10.20 -1.18
C MET A 8 -3.78 8.71 -1.21
N LEU A 9 -3.41 8.23 -2.39
CA LEU A 9 -2.62 7.02 -2.54
C LEU A 9 -1.15 7.43 -2.55
N SER A 10 -0.42 7.07 -1.51
CA SER A 10 1.03 7.21 -1.47
C SER A 10 1.64 6.10 -2.31
N SER A 11 1.85 6.40 -3.60
CA SER A 11 2.24 5.40 -4.58
C SER A 11 3.74 5.14 -4.50
N ASP A 12 4.08 3.94 -4.07
CA ASP A 12 5.43 3.43 -3.95
C ASP A 12 5.40 1.92 -4.21
N VAL A 13 6.50 1.22 -3.98
CA VAL A 13 6.57 -0.24 -4.01
C VAL A 13 6.38 -0.80 -2.60
N SER A 14 6.04 -2.08 -2.52
CA SER A 14 5.91 -2.80 -1.25
C SER A 14 6.85 -4.01 -1.24
N ALA A 15 7.40 -4.35 -0.08
CA ALA A 15 8.25 -5.53 0.04
C ALA A 15 7.41 -6.80 -0.16
N GLY A 16 7.66 -7.51 -1.26
CA GLY A 16 7.08 -8.82 -1.52
C GLY A 16 7.67 -9.89 -0.61
N TYR A 17 6.87 -10.88 -0.26
CA TYR A 17 7.34 -12.01 0.53
C TYR A 17 8.51 -12.70 -0.19
N ASP A 18 9.65 -12.76 0.50
CA ASP A 18 10.85 -13.42 0.01
C ASP A 18 11.13 -14.68 0.84
N PRO A 19 11.05 -15.89 0.25
CA PRO A 19 11.32 -17.12 0.96
C PRO A 19 12.72 -17.22 1.54
N LEU A 20 13.71 -16.52 0.97
CA LEU A 20 15.09 -16.49 1.47
C LEU A 20 15.24 -15.65 2.73
N TYR A 21 14.30 -14.74 2.99
CA TYR A 21 14.25 -13.85 4.14
C TYR A 21 12.92 -13.99 4.91
N ALA A 22 12.36 -15.19 4.96
CA ALA A 22 11.05 -15.48 5.53
C ALA A 22 10.87 -14.95 6.97
N SER A 23 11.94 -14.90 7.77
CA SER A 23 11.91 -14.40 9.14
C SER A 23 11.57 -12.90 9.25
N ALA A 24 11.81 -12.13 8.19
CA ALA A 24 11.49 -10.70 8.14
C ALA A 24 10.01 -10.41 7.82
N PHE A 25 9.20 -11.45 7.55
CA PHE A 25 7.81 -11.34 7.15
C PHE A 25 6.88 -12.09 8.08
N GLU A 26 5.67 -11.53 8.25
CA GLU A 26 4.52 -12.26 8.77
C GLU A 26 3.70 -12.76 7.56
N LYS A 27 3.69 -14.07 7.32
CA LYS A 27 3.09 -14.66 6.11
C LYS A 27 1.64 -14.27 5.86
N LYS A 28 0.86 -14.07 6.92
CA LYS A 28 -0.56 -13.71 6.80
C LYS A 28 -0.79 -12.25 6.44
N ASN A 29 0.23 -11.41 6.62
CA ASN A 29 0.19 -9.98 6.37
C ASN A 29 1.21 -9.52 5.31
N ALA A 30 1.85 -10.46 4.63
CA ALA A 30 2.81 -10.16 3.57
C ALA A 30 2.12 -9.96 2.22
N SER A 31 2.74 -9.19 1.34
CA SER A 31 2.34 -9.09 -0.06
C SER A 31 3.07 -10.12 -0.91
N TYR A 32 2.42 -10.54 -1.98
CA TYR A 32 2.94 -11.56 -2.89
C TYR A 32 2.91 -11.04 -4.33
N LEU A 33 3.97 -11.34 -5.10
CA LEU A 33 4.01 -11.04 -6.53
C LEU A 33 2.89 -11.77 -7.28
N GLY A 34 2.25 -11.08 -8.21
CA GLY A 34 1.18 -11.66 -9.02
C GLY A 34 -0.21 -11.63 -8.36
N MET A 35 -0.34 -11.02 -7.18
CA MET A 35 -1.60 -10.93 -6.45
C MET A 35 -2.27 -9.55 -6.54
N GLY A 36 -1.83 -8.73 -7.48
CA GLY A 36 -2.39 -7.41 -7.71
C GLY A 36 -1.72 -6.30 -6.92
N VAL A 37 -2.34 -5.12 -6.96
CA VAL A 37 -1.84 -3.94 -6.27
C VAL A 37 -1.91 -4.13 -4.75
N VAL A 38 -0.89 -3.65 -4.05
CA VAL A 38 -0.77 -3.78 -2.59
C VAL A 38 -1.22 -2.50 -1.92
N PHE A 39 -2.09 -2.62 -0.93
CA PHE A 39 -2.40 -1.55 0.02
C PHE A 39 -1.82 -1.90 1.38
N ASN A 40 -0.91 -1.06 1.87
CA ASN A 40 -0.35 -1.23 3.20
C ASN A 40 -1.13 -0.37 4.19
N LYS A 41 -1.90 -1.03 5.05
CA LYS A 41 -2.68 -0.34 6.08
C LYS A 41 -1.77 0.39 7.05
N PHE A 42 -0.70 -0.27 7.46
CA PHE A 42 0.29 0.30 8.36
C PHE A 42 1.67 0.29 7.72
N THR A 43 2.34 1.42 7.78
CA THR A 43 3.75 1.57 7.41
C THR A 43 4.48 2.32 8.51
N GLY A 44 5.66 1.88 8.86
CA GLY A 44 6.48 2.50 9.88
C GLY A 44 7.78 1.74 10.05
N SER A 45 8.80 2.45 10.51
CA SER A 45 10.14 1.91 10.74
C SER A 45 10.40 1.78 12.23
N ARG A 46 10.96 0.66 12.65
CA ARG A 46 11.50 0.42 14.00
C ARG A 46 10.70 1.08 15.12
N GLY A 47 9.57 0.51 15.48
CA GLY A 47 8.75 1.01 16.58
C GLY A 47 7.95 2.28 16.24
N LYS A 48 7.50 2.42 15.00
CA LYS A 48 6.50 3.40 14.56
C LYS A 48 7.02 4.81 14.24
N SER A 49 8.32 5.00 14.09
CA SER A 49 8.83 6.29 13.60
C SER A 49 8.39 6.53 12.15
N GLY A 50 7.86 7.73 11.87
CA GLY A 50 7.37 8.08 10.53
C GLY A 50 6.28 7.13 10.03
N SER A 51 5.40 6.69 10.94
CA SER A 51 4.34 5.73 10.61
C SER A 51 3.10 6.42 10.04
N ASN A 52 2.39 5.69 9.19
CA ASN A 52 1.01 5.97 8.81
C ASN A 52 0.17 4.73 9.07
N ASP A 53 -1.00 4.93 9.68
CA ASP A 53 -1.99 3.87 9.89
C ASP A 53 -3.31 4.33 9.26
N ALA A 54 -3.61 3.79 8.08
CA ALA A 54 -4.82 4.16 7.36
C ALA A 54 -6.08 3.78 8.17
N ASN A 55 -7.02 4.70 8.31
CA ASN A 55 -8.25 4.45 9.06
C ASN A 55 -9.17 3.45 8.34
N ALA A 56 -10.08 2.83 9.08
CA ALA A 56 -10.95 1.76 8.59
C ALA A 56 -11.94 2.27 7.51
N GLU A 57 -12.42 3.49 7.66
CA GLU A 57 -13.35 4.12 6.72
C GLU A 57 -12.68 4.32 5.36
N TYR A 58 -11.46 4.80 5.35
CA TYR A 58 -10.69 4.98 4.13
C TYR A 58 -10.32 3.64 3.49
N MET A 59 -9.95 2.63 4.29
CA MET A 59 -9.77 1.26 3.79
C MET A 59 -11.05 0.72 3.15
N GLY A 60 -12.21 0.95 3.78
CA GLY A 60 -13.51 0.56 3.23
C GLY A 60 -13.80 1.25 1.90
N PHE A 61 -13.53 2.56 1.78
CA PHE A 61 -13.64 3.30 0.53
C PHE A 61 -12.75 2.70 -0.57
N ILE A 62 -11.46 2.51 -0.30
CA ILE A 62 -10.52 1.92 -1.26
C ILE A 62 -10.99 0.55 -1.76
N ARG A 63 -11.44 -0.32 -0.85
CA ARG A 63 -11.94 -1.64 -1.21
C ARG A 63 -13.14 -1.56 -2.16
N ARG A 64 -14.12 -0.71 -1.85
CA ARG A 64 -15.29 -0.52 -2.73
C ARG A 64 -14.88 -0.02 -4.11
N VAL A 65 -13.97 0.95 -4.18
CA VAL A 65 -13.45 1.45 -5.47
C VAL A 65 -12.78 0.34 -6.26
N MET A 66 -11.95 -0.48 -5.64
CA MET A 66 -11.28 -1.60 -6.32
C MET A 66 -12.27 -2.66 -6.79
N GLU A 67 -13.16 -3.08 -5.93
CA GLU A 67 -14.16 -4.13 -6.21
C GLU A 67 -15.13 -3.71 -7.32
N SER A 68 -15.65 -2.48 -7.29
CA SER A 68 -16.55 -1.98 -8.33
C SER A 68 -15.91 -1.81 -9.71
N ASN A 69 -14.58 -1.68 -9.76
CA ASN A 69 -13.81 -1.57 -10.99
C ASN A 69 -13.09 -2.88 -11.40
N ASN A 70 -13.35 -3.99 -10.68
CA ASN A 70 -12.71 -5.28 -10.91
C ASN A 70 -11.17 -5.20 -10.90
N VAL A 71 -10.59 -4.38 -10.03
CA VAL A 71 -9.15 -4.27 -9.83
C VAL A 71 -8.71 -5.35 -8.84
N THR A 72 -7.72 -6.14 -9.23
CA THR A 72 -7.13 -7.14 -8.34
C THR A 72 -6.20 -6.45 -7.35
N TYR A 73 -6.42 -6.67 -6.06
CA TYR A 73 -5.63 -6.06 -4.99
C TYR A 73 -5.41 -7.01 -3.82
N GLN A 74 -4.45 -6.67 -3.01
CA GLN A 74 -4.16 -7.32 -1.74
C GLN A 74 -3.88 -6.28 -0.66
N THR A 75 -4.08 -6.65 0.59
CA THR A 75 -3.70 -5.84 1.74
C THR A 75 -2.55 -6.49 2.46
N ALA A 76 -1.58 -5.70 2.89
CA ALA A 76 -0.39 -6.23 3.55
C ALA A 76 0.20 -5.20 4.52
N GLU A 77 1.15 -5.64 5.29
CA GLU A 77 2.09 -4.79 6.01
C GLU A 77 3.47 -4.86 5.36
N LEU A 78 4.24 -3.81 5.53
CA LEU A 78 5.58 -3.68 4.97
C LEU A 78 6.61 -4.42 5.84
N GLY A 79 6.58 -5.75 5.79
CA GLY A 79 7.40 -6.61 6.61
C GLY A 79 6.82 -6.83 8.01
N LYS A 80 7.53 -7.62 8.82
CA LYS A 80 7.14 -7.93 10.18
C LYS A 80 7.40 -6.72 11.09
N VAL A 81 6.41 -6.34 11.89
CA VAL A 81 6.52 -5.24 12.85
C VAL A 81 7.74 -5.43 13.76
N ASP A 82 8.50 -4.38 13.98
CA ASP A 82 9.73 -4.29 14.76
C ASP A 82 10.96 -5.02 14.18
N LEU A 83 10.78 -6.07 13.39
CA LEU A 83 11.89 -6.83 12.78
C LEU A 83 12.13 -6.45 11.32
N GLY A 84 11.09 -6.13 10.62
CA GLY A 84 11.12 -5.65 9.26
C GLY A 84 10.45 -4.28 9.15
N GLY A 85 9.86 -4.03 8.02
CA GLY A 85 9.13 -2.81 7.78
C GLY A 85 10.01 -1.69 7.25
N GLY A 86 9.36 -0.64 6.84
CA GLY A 86 10.00 0.55 6.30
C GLY A 86 9.14 1.78 6.50
N GLY A 87 9.81 2.91 6.63
CA GLY A 87 9.16 4.21 6.58
C GLY A 87 8.85 4.57 5.14
N THR A 88 7.73 5.24 4.94
CA THR A 88 7.33 5.82 3.67
C THR A 88 7.11 7.32 3.84
N ILE A 89 6.78 8.01 2.76
CA ILE A 89 6.42 9.44 2.83
C ILE A 89 4.96 9.68 3.21
N ALA A 90 4.16 8.64 3.36
CA ALA A 90 2.73 8.73 3.66
C ALA A 90 2.42 9.56 4.90
N TYR A 91 3.21 9.41 5.98
CA TYR A 91 3.02 10.15 7.22
C TYR A 91 3.10 11.67 7.03
N ILE A 92 3.90 12.15 6.07
CA ILE A 92 4.08 13.60 5.82
C ILE A 92 2.74 14.23 5.44
N MET A 93 1.99 13.59 4.56
CA MET A 93 0.68 14.10 4.14
C MET A 93 -0.39 13.84 5.21
N ALA A 94 -0.27 12.75 5.95
CA ALA A 94 -1.17 12.43 7.06
C ALA A 94 -1.12 13.50 8.19
N LEU A 95 0.02 14.18 8.37
CA LEU A 95 0.14 15.29 9.32
C LEU A 95 -0.79 16.47 9.02
N TYR A 96 -1.27 16.59 7.78
CA TYR A 96 -2.25 17.62 7.38
C TYR A 96 -3.71 17.18 7.56
N GLY A 97 -3.96 16.03 8.20
CA GLY A 97 -5.29 15.47 8.40
C GLY A 97 -5.88 14.79 7.17
N MET A 98 -5.06 14.55 6.15
CA MET A 98 -5.44 13.87 4.93
C MET A 98 -5.61 12.37 5.16
N ASN A 99 -6.57 11.75 4.48
CA ASN A 99 -6.67 10.30 4.42
C ASN A 99 -5.59 9.74 3.48
N VAL A 100 -4.63 9.01 4.02
CA VAL A 100 -3.47 8.50 3.27
C VAL A 100 -3.34 7.00 3.46
N ILE A 101 -3.05 6.29 2.38
CA ILE A 101 -2.65 4.89 2.40
C ILE A 101 -1.49 4.66 1.43
N ASP A 102 -0.54 3.83 1.82
CA ASP A 102 0.50 3.37 0.90
C ASP A 102 -0.07 2.36 -0.08
N CYS A 103 0.26 2.55 -1.34
CA CYS A 103 -0.26 1.77 -2.46
C CYS A 103 0.84 1.53 -3.48
N GLY A 104 1.02 0.30 -3.94
CA GLY A 104 2.03 0.02 -4.95
C GLY A 104 2.07 -1.43 -5.38
N VAL A 105 3.18 -1.83 -5.95
CA VAL A 105 3.40 -3.22 -6.39
C VAL A 105 4.38 -3.93 -5.47
N ALA A 106 4.18 -5.24 -5.28
CA ALA A 106 5.13 -6.06 -4.56
C ALA A 106 6.43 -6.21 -5.36
N VAL A 107 7.56 -5.99 -4.71
CA VAL A 107 8.88 -6.17 -5.31
C VAL A 107 9.75 -7.09 -4.46
N LEU A 108 10.64 -7.82 -5.10
CA LEU A 108 11.75 -8.52 -4.45
C LEU A 108 13.03 -7.73 -4.62
N SER A 109 13.95 -7.89 -3.69
CA SER A 109 15.26 -7.21 -3.72
C SER A 109 15.16 -5.68 -3.74
N MET A 110 14.22 -5.13 -2.97
CA MET A 110 14.06 -3.68 -2.83
C MET A 110 15.39 -3.01 -2.44
N HIS A 111 15.71 -1.89 -3.08
CA HIS A 111 16.94 -1.12 -2.95
C HIS A 111 18.20 -1.82 -3.50
N ALA A 112 18.07 -2.98 -4.10
CA ALA A 112 19.19 -3.62 -4.80
C ALA A 112 19.35 -3.06 -6.23
N PRO A 113 20.50 -3.28 -6.89
CA PRO A 113 20.68 -2.89 -8.29
C PRO A 113 19.69 -3.55 -9.26
N TRP A 114 19.15 -4.70 -8.86
CA TRP A 114 18.12 -5.44 -9.60
C TRP A 114 16.94 -5.71 -8.70
N GLU A 115 15.82 -5.10 -9.02
CA GLU A 115 14.54 -5.36 -8.37
C GLU A 115 13.62 -6.13 -9.31
N VAL A 116 12.78 -6.98 -8.76
CA VAL A 116 11.86 -7.83 -9.52
C VAL A 116 10.43 -7.56 -9.10
N THR A 117 9.55 -7.34 -10.07
CA THR A 117 8.12 -7.24 -9.86
C THR A 117 7.34 -7.96 -10.95
N SER A 118 6.05 -8.13 -10.73
CA SER A 118 5.13 -8.74 -11.70
C SER A 118 4.59 -7.69 -12.67
N LYS A 119 4.66 -7.94 -13.97
CA LYS A 119 4.00 -7.10 -14.98
C LYS A 119 2.49 -7.05 -14.82
N ALA A 120 1.88 -8.13 -14.34
CA ALA A 120 0.45 -8.16 -14.03
C ALA A 120 0.10 -7.18 -12.91
N ASP A 121 0.92 -7.11 -11.86
CA ASP A 121 0.73 -6.18 -10.75
C ASP A 121 0.88 -4.71 -11.20
N ILE A 122 1.83 -4.43 -12.09
CA ILE A 122 1.97 -3.09 -12.69
C ILE A 122 0.71 -2.71 -13.48
N TYR A 123 0.15 -3.64 -14.23
CA TYR A 123 -1.09 -3.42 -14.96
C TYR A 123 -2.27 -3.14 -14.00
N GLU A 124 -2.39 -3.93 -12.93
CA GLU A 124 -3.43 -3.71 -11.91
C GLU A 124 -3.21 -2.39 -11.15
N ALA A 125 -1.96 -1.99 -10.88
CA ALA A 125 -1.67 -0.68 -10.29
C ALA A 125 -2.13 0.48 -11.17
N LYS A 126 -1.92 0.40 -12.49
CA LYS A 126 -2.48 1.39 -13.43
C LYS A 126 -4.00 1.44 -13.33
N ARG A 127 -4.67 0.30 -13.31
CA ARG A 127 -6.14 0.23 -13.19
C ARG A 127 -6.63 0.82 -11.86
N CYS A 128 -5.89 0.53 -10.79
CA CYS A 128 -6.14 1.09 -9.46
C CYS A 128 -6.11 2.63 -9.49
N TYR A 129 -5.08 3.22 -10.08
CA TYR A 129 -4.96 4.68 -10.14
C TYR A 129 -6.06 5.31 -10.97
N VAL A 130 -6.43 4.70 -12.10
CA VAL A 130 -7.56 5.17 -12.91
C VAL A 130 -8.87 5.08 -12.13
N ALA A 131 -9.13 3.97 -11.47
CA ALA A 131 -10.33 3.78 -10.66
C ALA A 131 -10.39 4.80 -9.50
N PHE A 132 -9.29 5.01 -8.81
CA PHE A 132 -9.22 5.96 -7.70
C PHE A 132 -9.46 7.41 -8.15
N LEU A 133 -8.85 7.83 -9.26
CA LEU A 133 -9.01 9.20 -9.77
C LEU A 133 -10.42 9.49 -10.33
N ASN A 134 -11.14 8.45 -10.73
CA ASN A 134 -12.53 8.57 -11.20
C ASN A 134 -13.56 8.32 -10.09
N ALA A 135 -13.12 7.94 -8.89
CA ALA A 135 -14.05 7.74 -7.78
C ALA A 135 -14.58 9.09 -7.27
N ASP A 136 -15.86 9.16 -7.05
CA ASP A 136 -16.56 10.30 -6.47
C ASP A 136 -16.94 10.04 -4.99
N ASP A 137 -17.47 11.06 -4.34
CA ASP A 137 -17.91 10.95 -2.94
C ASP A 137 -19.18 10.09 -2.80
N GLU A 138 -19.92 9.82 -3.89
CA GLU A 138 -21.09 8.94 -3.88
C GLU A 138 -20.69 7.45 -3.85
N THR A 139 -19.43 7.14 -4.06
CA THR A 139 -18.87 5.78 -3.92
C THR A 139 -18.75 5.34 -2.44
N ILE A 140 -19.15 6.18 -1.49
CA ILE A 140 -19.07 5.94 -0.04
C ILE A 140 -20.27 5.17 0.48
#